data_6406c42f7bc1aff28b9cf99e3fec97f0
#
_entry.id   6406c42f7bc1aff28b9cf99e3fec97f0
#
_cell.length_a   1.000
_cell.length_b   1.000
_cell.length_c   1.000
_cell.angle_alpha   90.00
_cell.angle_beta   90.00
_cell.angle_gamma   90.00
#
_symmetry.space_group_name_H-M   'P 1'
#
loop_
_entity.id
_entity.type
_entity.pdbx_description
1 polymer ?
#
loop_
_entity_poly.entity_id
_entity_poly.type
_entity_poly.pdbx_seq_one_letter_code
_entity_poly.pdbx_strand_id
1 'polypeptide(L)'
;MSEMSDAIRELMAEKGLSEESVKLIVENTIKAAFKSAYGQDQNCIVKFTDNLDVEVYARKVILDGVYDPTIEIELEEAKEYFGEDCEVGDEVDIKIDPKTFERSAISTGKSRARQNLNENFKKNLYNEFKSKVGEVIIGYYQREQNGNIYVNLGRVDGVLPVRNQNPRESFGTDDRIKAYVTDIKEVGNGIQVILSRAAPEFVKSLLSVEVPEISDGKVQIYKVVREAGYRTKVAVYSDNDSIDPVGSCVGPKGMRINNVIRELEGEKIDVLKYDTDPRVFIKNALSPAEVIKVLITDVEKKEALAIVADSQFSLAIGKTGQNVRLANKLCDWMIDVKRESEVADMDLSEIDTRKAAEQLFAPVQEQEEVEYEFVSQLPGVDASDAEILKAAGYDDFASFVEAEDDGSLYKVEGLTEEKIHALKDIVLQFVEIEDVDETDDAEVESEEEYFCPECGAKITLDMTKCPNCGAEFEFEEN
;
A
#
# COMPACT_ATOMS: atom_id res chain seq x y z
N MET A 1 -15.80 41.98 -14.27
CA MET A 1 -15.29 40.83 -13.49
C MET A 1 -14.15 41.38 -12.64
N SER A 2 -14.02 40.96 -11.40
CA SER A 2 -12.93 41.44 -10.54
C SER A 2 -11.63 40.70 -10.88
N GLU A 3 -10.48 41.35 -10.60
CA GLU A 3 -9.17 40.72 -10.75
C GLU A 3 -9.07 39.39 -9.97
N MET A 4 -9.85 39.25 -8.89
CA MET A 4 -9.91 38.06 -8.05
C MET A 4 -10.61 36.90 -8.78
N SER A 5 -11.73 37.14 -9.43
CA SER A 5 -12.46 36.10 -10.16
C SER A 5 -11.66 35.57 -11.35
N ASP A 6 -10.89 36.43 -12.01
CA ASP A 6 -10.03 36.03 -13.13
C ASP A 6 -8.85 35.18 -12.60
N ALA A 7 -8.24 35.57 -11.48
CA ALA A 7 -7.17 34.80 -10.82
C ALA A 7 -7.66 33.41 -10.33
N ILE A 8 -8.89 33.32 -9.82
CA ILE A 8 -9.50 32.04 -9.43
C ILE A 8 -9.66 31.12 -10.64
N ARG A 9 -10.16 31.63 -11.76
CA ARG A 9 -10.33 30.86 -13.01
C ARG A 9 -8.99 30.43 -13.59
N GLU A 10 -7.99 31.29 -13.55
CA GLU A 10 -6.63 30.95 -14.00
C GLU A 10 -6.02 29.83 -13.15
N LEU A 11 -6.18 29.87 -11.82
CA LEU A 11 -5.75 28.79 -10.91
C LEU A 11 -6.45 27.46 -11.20
N MET A 12 -7.76 27.50 -11.46
CA MET A 12 -8.52 26.31 -11.85
C MET A 12 -7.99 25.69 -13.16
N ALA A 13 -7.74 26.54 -14.16
CA ALA A 13 -7.26 26.09 -15.48
C ALA A 13 -5.80 25.59 -15.43
N GLU A 14 -4.91 26.32 -14.75
CA GLU A 14 -3.47 26.01 -14.72
C GLU A 14 -3.16 24.80 -13.82
N LYS A 15 -3.83 24.69 -12.66
CA LYS A 15 -3.55 23.65 -11.67
C LYS A 15 -4.52 22.48 -11.70
N GLY A 16 -5.58 22.55 -12.51
CA GLY A 16 -6.60 21.51 -12.60
C GLY A 16 -7.34 21.26 -11.29
N LEU A 17 -7.55 22.32 -10.48
CA LEU A 17 -8.26 22.24 -9.21
C LEU A 17 -9.77 22.40 -9.44
N SER A 18 -10.58 21.70 -8.64
CA SER A 18 -12.03 21.89 -8.64
C SER A 18 -12.40 23.27 -8.07
N GLU A 19 -13.52 23.81 -8.51
CA GLU A 19 -14.04 25.09 -8.03
C GLU A 19 -14.18 25.12 -6.50
N GLU A 20 -14.67 24.02 -5.90
CA GLU A 20 -14.81 23.88 -4.46
C GLU A 20 -13.46 23.96 -3.73
N SER A 21 -12.44 23.28 -4.27
CA SER A 21 -11.09 23.31 -3.70
C SER A 21 -10.49 24.71 -3.74
N VAL A 22 -10.71 25.45 -4.84
CA VAL A 22 -10.20 26.83 -4.95
C VAL A 22 -10.96 27.78 -4.03
N LYS A 23 -12.29 27.65 -3.93
CA LYS A 23 -13.09 28.41 -2.96
C LYS A 23 -12.59 28.21 -1.53
N LEU A 24 -12.36 26.97 -1.12
CA LEU A 24 -11.83 26.63 0.21
C LEU A 24 -10.44 27.25 0.47
N ILE A 25 -9.55 27.21 -0.54
CA ILE A 25 -8.22 27.83 -0.44
C ILE A 25 -8.32 29.34 -0.25
N VAL A 26 -9.19 30.01 -1.02
CA VAL A 26 -9.41 31.45 -0.92
C VAL A 26 -10.01 31.80 0.44
N GLU A 27 -11.01 31.06 0.89
CA GLU A 27 -11.63 31.24 2.20
C GLU A 27 -10.58 31.13 3.33
N ASN A 28 -9.79 30.05 3.37
CA ASN A 28 -8.73 29.85 4.35
C ASN A 28 -7.66 30.94 4.29
N THR A 29 -7.38 31.46 3.10
CA THR A 29 -6.43 32.56 2.90
C THR A 29 -6.91 33.83 3.55
N ILE A 30 -8.19 34.17 3.33
CA ILE A 30 -8.82 35.37 3.87
C ILE A 30 -8.96 35.25 5.37
N LYS A 31 -9.42 34.10 5.90
CA LYS A 31 -9.49 33.83 7.33
C LYS A 31 -8.13 33.97 8.02
N ALA A 32 -7.06 33.46 7.40
CA ALA A 32 -5.71 33.63 7.95
C ALA A 32 -5.23 35.09 7.96
N ALA A 33 -5.56 35.86 6.92
CA ALA A 33 -5.28 37.29 6.88
C ALA A 33 -6.10 38.05 7.94
N PHE A 34 -7.37 37.71 8.07
CA PHE A 34 -8.28 38.29 9.07
C PHE A 34 -7.78 38.00 10.50
N LYS A 35 -7.40 36.75 10.79
CA LYS A 35 -6.80 36.34 12.06
C LYS A 35 -5.54 37.13 12.39
N SER A 36 -4.68 37.35 11.40
CA SER A 36 -3.47 38.15 11.57
C SER A 36 -3.75 39.63 11.80
N ALA A 37 -4.89 40.15 11.27
CA ALA A 37 -5.29 41.56 11.45
C ALA A 37 -6.04 41.81 12.76
N TYR A 38 -6.91 40.87 13.15
CA TYR A 38 -7.87 41.07 14.26
C TYR A 38 -7.69 40.10 15.43
N GLY A 39 -6.68 39.19 15.36
CA GLY A 39 -6.36 38.24 16.44
C GLY A 39 -7.16 36.94 16.43
N GLN A 40 -8.32 36.91 15.77
CA GLN A 40 -9.21 35.75 15.70
C GLN A 40 -9.87 35.63 14.31
N ASP A 41 -10.41 34.45 13.97
CA ASP A 41 -11.03 34.17 12.68
C ASP A 41 -12.43 33.55 12.75
N GLN A 42 -12.93 33.28 13.98
CA GLN A 42 -14.23 32.62 14.19
C GLN A 42 -15.41 33.46 13.70
N ASN A 43 -15.29 34.77 13.75
CA ASN A 43 -16.30 35.70 13.28
C ASN A 43 -16.10 36.16 11.82
N CYS A 44 -15.12 35.59 11.10
CA CYS A 44 -14.88 35.91 9.69
C CYS A 44 -15.75 35.04 8.78
N ILE A 45 -16.64 35.68 8.01
CA ILE A 45 -17.50 35.02 7.03
C ILE A 45 -17.03 35.41 5.63
N VAL A 46 -16.76 34.44 4.79
CA VAL A 46 -16.38 34.63 3.39
C VAL A 46 -17.52 34.12 2.52
N LYS A 47 -18.09 34.98 1.70
CA LYS A 47 -19.15 34.62 0.73
C LYS A 47 -18.65 34.78 -0.68
N PHE A 48 -19.00 33.81 -1.55
CA PHE A 48 -18.71 33.83 -2.97
C PHE A 48 -19.99 34.18 -3.73
N THR A 49 -19.88 35.13 -4.64
CA THR A 49 -20.97 35.45 -5.54
C THR A 49 -20.99 34.49 -6.73
N ASP A 50 -22.09 34.50 -7.52
CA ASP A 50 -22.21 33.67 -8.74
C ASP A 50 -21.08 33.90 -9.75
N ASN A 51 -20.47 35.08 -9.71
CA ASN A 51 -19.35 35.47 -10.58
C ASN A 51 -17.97 35.08 -10.02
N LEU A 52 -17.90 34.35 -8.90
CA LEU A 52 -16.67 34.04 -8.15
C LEU A 52 -15.98 35.28 -7.54
N ASP A 53 -16.71 36.38 -7.37
CA ASP A 53 -16.22 37.50 -6.59
C ASP A 53 -16.33 37.17 -5.10
N VAL A 54 -15.43 37.71 -4.30
CA VAL A 54 -15.31 37.38 -2.88
C VAL A 54 -15.75 38.56 -2.03
N GLU A 55 -16.68 38.33 -1.14
CA GLU A 55 -17.12 39.27 -0.12
C GLU A 55 -16.74 38.75 1.26
N VAL A 56 -16.16 39.65 2.06
CA VAL A 56 -15.69 39.32 3.42
C VAL A 56 -16.55 40.12 4.44
N TYR A 57 -17.04 39.42 5.44
CA TYR A 57 -17.83 39.99 6.51
C TYR A 57 -17.24 39.61 7.86
N ALA A 58 -17.30 40.54 8.82
CA ALA A 58 -17.11 40.26 10.23
C ALA A 58 -18.47 40.16 10.90
N ARG A 59 -18.75 39.04 11.53
CA ARG A 59 -19.94 38.87 12.36
C ARG A 59 -19.66 39.50 13.69
N LYS A 60 -20.54 40.40 14.12
CA LYS A 60 -20.47 41.11 15.38
C LYS A 60 -21.78 41.04 16.12
N VAL A 61 -21.71 41.02 17.45
CA VAL A 61 -22.88 41.05 18.32
C VAL A 61 -23.14 42.50 18.72
N ILE A 62 -24.38 42.92 18.67
CA ILE A 62 -24.79 44.25 19.10
C ILE A 62 -24.90 44.31 20.63
N LEU A 63 -24.14 45.19 21.25
CA LEU A 63 -24.16 45.40 22.72
C LEU A 63 -24.33 46.85 23.07
N ASP A 64 -24.78 47.07 24.32
CA ASP A 64 -24.86 48.43 24.92
C ASP A 64 -23.53 48.68 25.66
N GLY A 65 -22.51 49.06 24.87
CA GLY A 65 -21.11 49.20 25.31
C GLY A 65 -20.21 48.10 24.77
N VAL A 66 -19.14 48.48 24.08
CA VAL A 66 -18.20 47.58 23.36
C VAL A 66 -16.98 47.33 24.22
N TYR A 67 -16.65 46.04 24.50
CA TYR A 67 -15.41 45.61 25.16
C TYR A 67 -14.37 45.14 24.14
N ASP A 68 -14.82 44.45 23.12
CA ASP A 68 -13.94 43.97 22.03
C ASP A 68 -14.51 44.43 20.67
N PRO A 69 -13.92 45.48 20.07
CA PRO A 69 -14.37 46.00 18.77
C PRO A 69 -14.28 45.02 17.63
N THR A 70 -13.60 43.85 17.80
CA THR A 70 -13.47 42.82 16.76
C THR A 70 -14.72 41.96 16.64
N ILE A 71 -15.42 41.71 17.74
CA ILE A 71 -16.60 40.83 17.79
C ILE A 71 -17.88 41.54 18.23
N GLU A 72 -17.77 42.77 18.69
CA GLU A 72 -18.88 43.57 19.23
C GLU A 72 -19.05 44.89 18.46
N ILE A 73 -20.26 45.38 18.41
CA ILE A 73 -20.60 46.67 17.84
C ILE A 73 -21.62 47.38 18.74
N GLU A 74 -21.49 48.69 18.88
CA GLU A 74 -22.41 49.49 19.68
C GLU A 74 -23.76 49.63 18.97
N LEU A 75 -24.85 49.63 19.74
CA LEU A 75 -26.21 49.70 19.22
C LEU A 75 -26.45 50.96 18.37
N GLU A 76 -25.87 52.11 18.73
CA GLU A 76 -25.99 53.34 17.94
C GLU A 76 -25.30 53.21 16.58
N GLU A 77 -24.09 52.62 16.53
CA GLU A 77 -23.35 52.36 15.29
C GLU A 77 -24.05 51.31 14.42
N ALA A 78 -24.60 50.26 15.03
CA ALA A 78 -25.36 49.23 14.32
C ALA A 78 -26.61 49.79 13.64
N LYS A 79 -27.31 50.71 14.29
CA LYS A 79 -28.48 51.41 13.73
C LYS A 79 -28.14 52.27 12.52
N GLU A 80 -26.96 52.89 12.51
CA GLU A 80 -26.51 53.67 11.33
C GLU A 80 -26.30 52.78 10.09
N TYR A 81 -25.82 51.55 10.25
CA TYR A 81 -25.54 50.66 9.14
C TYR A 81 -26.72 49.80 8.68
N PHE A 82 -27.58 49.36 9.62
CA PHE A 82 -28.62 48.35 9.36
C PHE A 82 -30.06 48.85 9.57
N GLY A 83 -30.23 50.05 10.14
CA GLY A 83 -31.54 50.64 10.42
C GLY A 83 -31.97 50.52 11.87
N GLU A 84 -33.14 51.18 12.23
CA GLU A 84 -33.61 51.31 13.62
C GLU A 84 -34.16 50.00 14.24
N ASP A 85 -34.34 48.95 13.43
CA ASP A 85 -34.90 47.65 13.84
C ASP A 85 -33.90 46.74 14.60
N CYS A 86 -32.66 47.20 14.83
CA CYS A 86 -31.62 46.43 15.52
C CYS A 86 -31.83 46.44 17.03
N GLU A 87 -31.71 45.28 17.67
CA GLU A 87 -31.80 45.08 19.11
C GLU A 87 -30.48 44.60 19.72
N VAL A 88 -30.28 44.85 21.03
CA VAL A 88 -29.12 44.35 21.77
C VAL A 88 -29.17 42.80 21.83
N GLY A 89 -28.10 42.15 21.40
CA GLY A 89 -27.99 40.72 21.31
C GLY A 89 -28.10 40.15 19.87
N ASP A 90 -28.47 40.99 18.89
CA ASP A 90 -28.53 40.59 17.50
C ASP A 90 -27.12 40.43 16.92
N GLU A 91 -26.98 39.47 16.00
CA GLU A 91 -25.77 39.28 15.21
C GLU A 91 -25.88 39.98 13.86
N VAL A 92 -24.89 40.78 13.52
CA VAL A 92 -24.82 41.52 12.26
C VAL A 92 -23.55 41.22 11.47
N ASP A 93 -23.67 41.06 10.17
CA ASP A 93 -22.57 40.80 9.27
C ASP A 93 -22.06 42.10 8.63
N ILE A 94 -20.96 42.67 9.13
CA ILE A 94 -20.38 43.94 8.66
C ILE A 94 -19.39 43.61 7.51
N LYS A 95 -19.62 44.24 6.35
CA LYS A 95 -18.73 44.05 5.19
C LYS A 95 -17.39 44.74 5.41
N ILE A 96 -16.32 43.98 5.24
CA ILE A 96 -14.94 44.45 5.34
C ILE A 96 -14.28 44.45 3.97
N ASP A 97 -13.58 45.53 3.62
CA ASP A 97 -12.75 45.55 2.42
C ASP A 97 -11.38 44.90 2.72
N PRO A 98 -11.03 43.76 2.09
CA PRO A 98 -9.73 43.11 2.28
C PRO A 98 -8.52 44.00 1.99
N LYS A 99 -8.72 45.10 1.26
CA LYS A 99 -7.65 46.08 0.96
C LYS A 99 -7.21 46.88 2.20
N THR A 100 -8.06 46.94 3.23
CA THR A 100 -7.75 47.64 4.48
C THR A 100 -6.81 46.86 5.41
N PHE A 101 -6.56 45.57 5.12
CA PHE A 101 -5.66 44.75 5.92
C PHE A 101 -4.24 45.27 5.87
N GLU A 102 -3.51 45.17 6.97
CA GLU A 102 -2.10 45.51 7.04
C GLU A 102 -1.26 44.57 6.13
N ARG A 103 -0.10 45.09 5.70
CA ARG A 103 0.83 44.34 4.85
C ARG A 103 1.26 43.00 5.45
N SER A 104 1.44 42.94 6.76
CA SER A 104 1.77 41.71 7.52
C SER A 104 0.66 40.66 7.37
N ALA A 105 -0.61 41.05 7.54
CA ALA A 105 -1.78 40.17 7.40
C ALA A 105 -1.92 39.66 5.97
N ILE A 106 -1.73 40.53 4.97
CA ILE A 106 -1.75 40.10 3.54
C ILE A 106 -0.59 39.11 3.25
N SER A 107 0.59 39.32 3.83
CA SER A 107 1.73 38.39 3.67
C SER A 107 1.43 37.01 4.27
N THR A 108 0.83 37.00 5.48
CA THR A 108 0.40 35.77 6.16
C THR A 108 -0.64 35.00 5.31
N GLY A 109 -1.67 35.71 4.80
CA GLY A 109 -2.65 35.14 3.89
C GLY A 109 -2.03 34.52 2.65
N LYS A 110 -1.11 35.23 1.98
CA LYS A 110 -0.39 34.71 0.80
C LYS A 110 0.44 33.45 1.11
N SER A 111 1.11 33.39 2.26
CA SER A 111 1.87 32.22 2.68
C SER A 111 0.94 31.02 2.91
N ARG A 112 -0.19 31.25 3.56
CA ARG A 112 -1.21 30.20 3.78
C ARG A 112 -1.83 29.72 2.48
N ALA A 113 -2.15 30.62 1.56
CA ALA A 113 -2.64 30.27 0.23
C ALA A 113 -1.65 29.35 -0.51
N ARG A 114 -0.37 29.71 -0.52
CA ARG A 114 0.68 28.91 -1.16
C ARG A 114 0.80 27.53 -0.51
N GLN A 115 0.73 27.45 0.81
CA GLN A 115 0.75 26.18 1.55
C GLN A 115 -0.45 25.32 1.15
N ASN A 116 -1.67 25.83 1.26
CA ASN A 116 -2.90 25.11 0.94
C ASN A 116 -2.93 24.64 -0.54
N LEU A 117 -2.47 25.49 -1.46
CA LEU A 117 -2.34 25.13 -2.87
C LEU A 117 -1.40 23.94 -3.06
N ASN A 118 -0.23 23.97 -2.42
CA ASN A 118 0.74 22.88 -2.50
C ASN A 118 0.19 21.59 -1.90
N GLU A 119 -0.48 21.66 -0.75
CA GLU A 119 -1.10 20.51 -0.09
C GLU A 119 -2.20 19.87 -0.95
N ASN A 120 -3.10 20.68 -1.52
CA ASN A 120 -4.16 20.18 -2.40
C ASN A 120 -3.58 19.61 -3.70
N PHE A 121 -2.59 20.27 -4.29
CA PHE A 121 -1.90 19.76 -5.48
C PHE A 121 -1.21 18.43 -5.18
N LYS A 122 -0.53 18.30 -4.03
CA LYS A 122 0.08 17.07 -3.57
C LYS A 122 -0.96 15.94 -3.39
N LYS A 123 -2.10 16.23 -2.75
CA LYS A 123 -3.19 15.25 -2.58
C LYS A 123 -3.76 14.78 -3.92
N ASN A 124 -3.99 15.69 -4.86
CA ASN A 124 -4.50 15.35 -6.18
C ASN A 124 -3.50 14.47 -6.96
N LEU A 125 -2.22 14.83 -6.96
CA LEU A 125 -1.16 14.01 -7.56
C LEU A 125 -1.06 12.64 -6.89
N TYR A 126 -1.12 12.59 -5.56
CA TYR A 126 -1.09 11.32 -4.83
C TYR A 126 -2.24 10.41 -5.26
N ASN A 127 -3.47 10.92 -5.33
CA ASN A 127 -4.63 10.15 -5.75
C ASN A 127 -4.52 9.71 -7.23
N GLU A 128 -4.07 10.61 -8.12
CA GLU A 128 -3.84 10.29 -9.53
C GLU A 128 -2.83 9.13 -9.70
N PHE A 129 -1.72 9.18 -8.99
CA PHE A 129 -0.69 8.15 -9.12
C PHE A 129 -0.99 6.90 -8.29
N LYS A 130 -1.77 7.01 -7.20
CA LYS A 130 -2.22 5.86 -6.40
C LYS A 130 -3.05 4.89 -7.24
N SER A 131 -3.90 5.40 -8.14
CA SER A 131 -4.63 4.55 -9.07
C SER A 131 -3.73 3.84 -10.10
N LYS A 132 -2.50 4.33 -10.31
CA LYS A 132 -1.52 3.74 -11.23
C LYS A 132 -0.54 2.77 -10.55
N VAL A 133 -0.66 2.56 -9.23
CA VAL A 133 0.10 1.50 -8.55
C VAL A 133 -0.34 0.16 -9.11
N GLY A 134 0.63 -0.67 -9.48
CA GLY A 134 0.32 -1.93 -10.16
C GLY A 134 0.34 -1.86 -11.69
N GLU A 135 0.52 -0.68 -12.28
CA GLU A 135 0.57 -0.48 -13.72
C GLU A 135 1.99 -0.19 -14.21
N VAL A 136 2.20 -0.38 -15.51
CA VAL A 136 3.43 0.03 -16.19
C VAL A 136 3.23 1.43 -16.78
N ILE A 137 4.10 2.34 -16.38
CA ILE A 137 4.12 3.72 -16.88
C ILE A 137 5.37 3.99 -17.69
N ILE A 138 5.33 5.05 -18.47
CA ILE A 138 6.41 5.50 -19.32
C ILE A 138 6.88 6.85 -18.83
N GLY A 139 8.20 6.99 -18.67
CA GLY A 139 8.85 8.24 -18.39
C GLY A 139 10.15 8.38 -19.16
N TYR A 140 10.89 9.44 -18.90
CA TYR A 140 12.17 9.74 -19.53
C TYR A 140 13.26 9.83 -18.49
N TYR A 141 14.44 9.27 -18.80
CA TYR A 141 15.61 9.40 -17.94
C TYR A 141 15.93 10.88 -17.70
N GLN A 142 16.10 11.26 -16.47
CA GLN A 142 16.43 12.63 -16.08
C GLN A 142 17.88 12.75 -15.54
N ARG A 143 18.18 11.96 -14.52
CA ARG A 143 19.49 11.93 -13.86
C ARG A 143 19.66 10.66 -13.04
N GLU A 144 20.91 10.40 -12.67
CA GLU A 144 21.28 9.40 -11.66
C GLU A 144 21.92 10.10 -10.46
N GLN A 145 21.54 9.69 -9.26
CA GLN A 145 22.11 10.20 -8.02
C GLN A 145 22.18 9.08 -6.98
N ASN A 146 23.36 8.83 -6.41
CA ASN A 146 23.61 7.76 -5.46
C ASN A 146 23.18 6.37 -5.98
N GLY A 147 23.32 6.13 -7.29
CA GLY A 147 22.88 4.91 -7.97
C GLY A 147 21.36 4.81 -8.22
N ASN A 148 20.55 5.72 -7.71
CA ASN A 148 19.12 5.78 -8.02
C ASN A 148 18.90 6.58 -9.31
N ILE A 149 18.09 6.03 -10.20
CA ILE A 149 17.73 6.69 -11.46
C ILE A 149 16.42 7.48 -11.23
N TYR A 150 16.46 8.75 -11.60
CA TYR A 150 15.30 9.63 -11.58
C TYR A 150 14.69 9.71 -12.98
N VAL A 151 13.39 9.50 -13.02
CA VAL A 151 12.61 9.41 -14.25
C VAL A 151 11.57 10.50 -14.27
N ASN A 152 11.56 11.33 -15.30
CA ASN A 152 10.56 12.37 -15.47
C ASN A 152 9.24 11.73 -15.96
N LEU A 153 8.18 11.84 -15.15
CA LEU A 153 6.83 11.36 -15.46
C LEU A 153 5.88 12.52 -15.86
N GLY A 154 6.44 13.69 -16.14
CA GLY A 154 5.73 14.90 -16.49
C GLY A 154 5.45 15.81 -15.29
N ARG A 155 4.48 15.45 -14.44
CA ARG A 155 4.12 16.27 -13.27
C ARG A 155 4.88 15.93 -12.00
N VAL A 156 5.45 14.72 -11.95
CA VAL A 156 6.17 14.18 -10.78
C VAL A 156 7.43 13.47 -11.22
N ASP A 157 8.37 13.34 -10.30
CA ASP A 157 9.56 12.53 -10.51
C ASP A 157 9.30 11.09 -10.02
N GLY A 158 9.60 10.12 -10.91
CA GLY A 158 9.73 8.73 -10.54
C GLY A 158 11.15 8.45 -10.06
N VAL A 159 11.28 7.52 -9.14
CA VAL A 159 12.59 7.01 -8.69
C VAL A 159 12.64 5.51 -8.92
N LEU A 160 13.69 5.07 -9.58
CA LEU A 160 14.06 3.68 -9.80
C LEU A 160 15.27 3.37 -8.90
N PRO A 161 15.05 2.88 -7.65
CA PRO A 161 16.11 2.58 -6.71
C PRO A 161 17.02 1.47 -7.23
N VAL A 162 18.29 1.44 -6.80
CA VAL A 162 19.29 0.43 -7.21
C VAL A 162 18.72 -1.00 -7.12
N ARG A 163 18.05 -1.34 -6.02
CA ARG A 163 17.45 -2.67 -5.81
C ARG A 163 16.33 -3.04 -6.79
N ASN A 164 15.72 -2.03 -7.42
CA ASN A 164 14.61 -2.17 -8.35
C ASN A 164 15.05 -2.07 -9.81
N GLN A 165 16.34 -1.86 -10.06
CA GLN A 165 16.94 -1.79 -11.40
C GLN A 165 17.26 -3.18 -11.93
N ASN A 166 17.29 -3.31 -13.24
CA ASN A 166 17.85 -4.45 -13.90
C ASN A 166 19.36 -4.21 -14.09
N PRO A 167 20.24 -5.08 -13.59
CA PRO A 167 21.70 -4.83 -13.59
C PRO A 167 22.33 -4.84 -14.99
N ARG A 168 21.60 -5.20 -16.02
CA ARG A 168 22.07 -5.19 -17.42
C ARG A 168 21.66 -3.97 -18.20
N GLU A 169 20.74 -3.21 -17.67
CA GLU A 169 20.22 -2.01 -18.32
C GLU A 169 21.09 -0.80 -17.99
N SER A 170 21.28 0.06 -18.98
CA SER A 170 21.90 1.36 -18.83
C SER A 170 21.09 2.37 -19.61
N PHE A 171 20.84 3.54 -19.02
CA PHE A 171 20.03 4.58 -19.62
C PHE A 171 20.86 5.85 -19.82
N GLY A 172 20.68 6.48 -20.96
CA GLY A 172 21.23 7.79 -21.29
C GLY A 172 20.21 8.91 -21.12
N THR A 173 20.66 10.13 -21.29
CA THR A 173 19.80 11.33 -21.22
C THR A 173 18.67 11.23 -22.23
N ASP A 174 17.43 11.50 -21.75
CA ASP A 174 16.20 11.46 -22.53
C ASP A 174 15.76 10.06 -23.03
N ASP A 175 16.44 8.99 -22.59
CA ASP A 175 15.98 7.65 -22.91
C ASP A 175 14.59 7.39 -22.33
N ARG A 176 13.77 6.72 -23.11
CA ARG A 176 12.43 6.31 -22.70
C ARG A 176 12.49 5.08 -21.80
N ILE A 177 11.99 5.21 -20.60
CA ILE A 177 11.95 4.14 -19.60
C ILE A 177 10.51 3.70 -19.35
N LYS A 178 10.21 2.43 -19.60
CA LYS A 178 8.99 1.79 -19.10
C LYS A 178 9.30 1.17 -17.76
N ALA A 179 8.48 1.41 -16.76
CA ALA A 179 8.68 0.81 -15.43
C ALA A 179 7.35 0.57 -14.73
N TYR A 180 7.34 -0.44 -13.87
CA TYR A 180 6.21 -0.80 -13.03
C TYR A 180 6.17 0.10 -11.80
N VAL A 181 4.98 0.61 -11.47
CA VAL A 181 4.78 1.44 -10.27
C VAL A 181 4.57 0.52 -9.08
N THR A 182 5.52 0.51 -8.15
CA THR A 182 5.44 -0.33 -6.95
C THR A 182 4.81 0.37 -5.77
N ASP A 183 5.05 1.68 -5.63
CA ASP A 183 4.62 2.43 -4.45
C ASP A 183 4.68 3.93 -4.73
N ILE A 184 4.05 4.72 -3.86
CA ILE A 184 4.11 6.18 -3.87
C ILE A 184 4.50 6.66 -2.49
N LYS A 185 5.50 7.51 -2.42
CA LYS A 185 5.96 8.12 -1.18
C LYS A 185 5.74 9.61 -1.19
N GLU A 186 5.32 10.13 -0.06
CA GLU A 186 5.32 11.55 0.16
C GLU A 186 6.73 12.01 0.57
N VAL A 187 7.26 13.01 -0.12
CA VAL A 187 8.60 13.55 0.14
C VAL A 187 8.51 15.06 0.18
N GLY A 188 8.71 15.65 1.35
CA GLY A 188 8.60 17.09 1.53
C GLY A 188 7.26 17.63 1.01
N ASN A 189 7.32 18.63 0.14
CA ASN A 189 6.13 19.27 -0.44
C ASN A 189 5.58 18.57 -1.68
N GLY A 190 6.09 17.40 -2.07
CA GLY A 190 5.69 16.66 -3.26
C GLY A 190 5.44 15.18 -3.01
N ILE A 191 5.25 14.45 -4.10
CA ILE A 191 5.19 12.99 -4.11
C ILE A 191 6.33 12.43 -4.96
N GLN A 192 6.74 11.22 -4.66
CA GLN A 192 7.73 10.47 -5.41
C GLN A 192 7.16 9.09 -5.75
N VAL A 193 7.14 8.77 -7.04
CA VAL A 193 6.65 7.49 -7.54
C VAL A 193 7.80 6.49 -7.54
N ILE A 194 7.65 5.40 -6.81
CA ILE A 194 8.68 4.34 -6.75
C ILE A 194 8.45 3.38 -7.90
N LEU A 195 9.46 3.26 -8.73
CA LEU A 195 9.46 2.45 -9.94
C LEU A 195 10.26 1.16 -9.75
N SER A 196 9.91 0.15 -10.52
CA SER A 196 10.68 -1.09 -10.59
C SER A 196 10.74 -1.62 -12.02
N ARG A 197 11.94 -2.04 -12.43
CA ARG A 197 12.19 -2.87 -13.61
C ARG A 197 12.67 -4.28 -13.23
N ALA A 198 12.90 -4.51 -11.92
CA ALA A 198 13.30 -5.82 -11.39
C ALA A 198 12.10 -6.65 -10.89
N ALA A 199 10.94 -6.06 -10.64
CA ALA A 199 9.76 -6.75 -10.14
C ALA A 199 9.24 -7.83 -11.11
N PRO A 200 8.79 -9.00 -10.62
CA PRO A 200 8.13 -10.02 -11.44
C PRO A 200 6.85 -9.50 -12.10
N GLU A 201 6.12 -8.61 -11.45
CA GLU A 201 4.89 -7.97 -11.94
C GLU A 201 5.14 -7.15 -13.21
N PHE A 202 6.35 -6.60 -13.36
CA PHE A 202 6.72 -5.90 -14.58
C PHE A 202 6.69 -6.85 -15.79
N VAL A 203 7.23 -8.08 -15.66
CA VAL A 203 7.18 -9.10 -16.72
C VAL A 203 5.74 -9.54 -16.98
N LYS A 204 4.93 -9.71 -15.90
CA LYS A 204 3.50 -10.04 -16.02
C LYS A 204 2.76 -8.99 -16.84
N SER A 205 2.99 -7.71 -16.54
CA SER A 205 2.35 -6.59 -17.28
C SER A 205 2.82 -6.53 -18.73
N LEU A 206 4.11 -6.75 -19.02
CA LEU A 206 4.61 -6.79 -20.39
C LEU A 206 3.98 -7.93 -21.19
N LEU A 207 3.85 -9.11 -20.59
CA LEU A 207 3.17 -10.25 -21.21
C LEU A 207 1.69 -9.95 -21.49
N SER A 208 0.99 -9.29 -20.56
CA SER A 208 -0.42 -8.91 -20.77
C SER A 208 -0.61 -7.94 -21.94
N VAL A 209 0.36 -7.08 -22.20
CA VAL A 209 0.32 -6.18 -23.36
C VAL A 209 0.59 -6.91 -24.68
N GLU A 210 1.55 -7.87 -24.69
CA GLU A 210 1.97 -8.56 -25.90
C GLU A 210 1.09 -9.77 -26.27
N VAL A 211 0.35 -10.33 -25.28
CA VAL A 211 -0.44 -11.56 -25.41
C VAL A 211 -1.91 -11.26 -25.15
N PRO A 212 -2.73 -11.06 -26.19
CA PRO A 212 -4.15 -10.75 -26.05
C PRO A 212 -4.92 -11.79 -25.25
N GLU A 213 -4.54 -13.07 -25.36
CA GLU A 213 -5.18 -14.18 -24.62
C GLU A 213 -5.00 -14.05 -23.10
N ILE A 214 -3.95 -13.37 -22.63
CA ILE A 214 -3.78 -13.02 -21.20
C ILE A 214 -4.69 -11.86 -20.84
N SER A 215 -4.73 -10.81 -21.65
CA SER A 215 -5.63 -9.65 -21.44
C SER A 215 -7.11 -10.05 -21.44
N ASP A 216 -7.48 -11.03 -22.28
CA ASP A 216 -8.84 -11.57 -22.36
C ASP A 216 -9.18 -12.55 -21.20
N GLY A 217 -8.20 -12.88 -20.34
CA GLY A 217 -8.35 -13.88 -19.29
C GLY A 217 -8.43 -15.33 -19.74
N LYS A 218 -8.21 -15.62 -21.04
CA LYS A 218 -8.23 -16.98 -21.60
C LYS A 218 -6.99 -17.80 -21.23
N VAL A 219 -5.87 -17.12 -21.06
CA VAL A 219 -4.61 -17.65 -20.53
C VAL A 219 -4.32 -16.91 -19.25
N GLN A 220 -4.02 -17.65 -18.19
CA GLN A 220 -3.74 -17.09 -16.88
C GLN A 220 -2.28 -17.34 -16.50
N ILE A 221 -1.66 -16.35 -15.84
CA ILE A 221 -0.32 -16.49 -15.29
C ILE A 221 -0.45 -16.96 -13.84
N TYR A 222 -0.07 -18.21 -13.60
CA TYR A 222 -0.07 -18.79 -12.26
C TYR A 222 0.97 -18.12 -11.37
N LYS A 223 2.24 -18.10 -11.80
CA LYS A 223 3.33 -17.51 -11.02
C LYS A 223 4.48 -17.07 -11.92
N VAL A 224 5.14 -15.98 -11.53
CA VAL A 224 6.36 -15.49 -12.16
C VAL A 224 7.48 -15.49 -11.14
N VAL A 225 8.61 -16.09 -11.46
CA VAL A 225 9.82 -16.06 -10.66
C VAL A 225 10.97 -15.51 -11.48
N ARG A 226 11.66 -14.49 -10.97
CA ARG A 226 12.59 -13.69 -11.74
C ARG A 226 13.91 -13.47 -11.02
N GLU A 227 15.00 -13.57 -11.75
CA GLU A 227 16.29 -12.97 -11.43
C GLU A 227 16.56 -11.91 -12.50
N ALA A 228 16.26 -10.66 -12.15
CA ALA A 228 16.28 -9.53 -13.08
C ALA A 228 17.59 -9.43 -13.84
N GLY A 229 17.50 -9.25 -15.17
CA GLY A 229 18.64 -9.19 -16.08
C GLY A 229 19.23 -10.54 -16.47
N TYR A 230 18.80 -11.62 -15.85
CA TYR A 230 19.37 -12.96 -16.13
C TYR A 230 18.34 -13.91 -16.69
N ARG A 231 17.35 -14.29 -15.89
CA ARG A 231 16.36 -15.29 -16.29
C ARG A 231 15.06 -15.14 -15.52
N THR A 232 13.95 -15.34 -16.22
CA THR A 232 12.60 -15.38 -15.64
C THR A 232 11.92 -16.69 -16.05
N LYS A 233 11.20 -17.30 -15.11
CA LYS A 233 10.29 -18.42 -15.38
C LYS A 233 8.85 -17.98 -15.15
N VAL A 234 7.99 -18.30 -16.10
CA VAL A 234 6.56 -17.94 -16.10
C VAL A 234 5.74 -19.20 -16.25
N ALA A 235 4.98 -19.56 -15.23
CA ALA A 235 4.03 -20.66 -15.30
C ALA A 235 2.67 -20.12 -15.75
N VAL A 236 2.11 -20.71 -16.79
CA VAL A 236 0.84 -20.33 -17.39
C VAL A 236 -0.10 -21.51 -17.53
N TYR A 237 -1.41 -21.24 -17.47
CA TYR A 237 -2.44 -22.24 -17.68
C TYR A 237 -3.65 -21.63 -18.41
N SER A 238 -4.53 -22.48 -18.85
CA SER A 238 -5.84 -22.11 -19.40
C SER A 238 -6.89 -23.09 -18.92
N ASP A 239 -8.05 -22.60 -18.56
CA ASP A 239 -9.21 -23.40 -18.19
C ASP A 239 -9.87 -24.03 -19.45
N ASN A 240 -9.49 -23.55 -20.64
CA ASN A 240 -9.97 -24.06 -21.91
C ASN A 240 -8.91 -24.99 -22.54
N ASP A 241 -9.20 -26.28 -22.59
CA ASP A 241 -8.31 -27.31 -23.18
C ASP A 241 -7.98 -27.08 -24.66
N SER A 242 -8.79 -26.29 -25.38
CA SER A 242 -8.53 -25.95 -26.79
C SER A 242 -7.44 -24.90 -26.99
N ILE A 243 -6.98 -24.25 -25.92
CA ILE A 243 -5.99 -23.18 -25.96
C ILE A 243 -4.66 -23.70 -25.42
N ASP A 244 -3.62 -23.63 -26.23
CA ASP A 244 -2.25 -23.84 -25.75
C ASP A 244 -1.73 -22.57 -25.05
N PRO A 245 -1.62 -22.57 -23.71
CA PRO A 245 -1.22 -21.37 -22.98
C PRO A 245 0.23 -20.98 -23.25
N VAL A 246 1.11 -21.95 -23.48
CA VAL A 246 2.54 -21.70 -23.77
C VAL A 246 2.70 -21.16 -25.19
N GLY A 247 2.05 -21.81 -26.16
CA GLY A 247 2.07 -21.36 -27.56
C GLY A 247 1.51 -19.96 -27.73
N SER A 248 0.44 -19.61 -27.02
CA SER A 248 -0.16 -18.26 -27.01
C SER A 248 0.83 -17.20 -26.52
N CYS A 249 1.56 -17.48 -25.45
CA CYS A 249 2.55 -16.55 -24.91
C CYS A 249 3.80 -16.41 -25.79
N VAL A 250 4.27 -17.51 -26.37
CA VAL A 250 5.44 -17.52 -27.26
C VAL A 250 5.12 -16.83 -28.58
N GLY A 251 3.95 -17.12 -29.13
CA GLY A 251 3.48 -16.60 -30.41
C GLY A 251 4.17 -17.20 -31.62
N PRO A 252 3.71 -16.85 -32.85
CA PRO A 252 4.28 -17.36 -34.10
C PRO A 252 5.78 -17.06 -34.19
N LYS A 253 6.59 -18.11 -34.35
CA LYS A 253 8.07 -18.01 -34.43
C LYS A 253 8.71 -17.25 -33.23
N GLY A 254 8.03 -17.22 -32.08
CA GLY A 254 8.52 -16.56 -30.87
C GLY A 254 8.42 -15.04 -30.90
N MET A 255 7.64 -14.46 -31.80
CA MET A 255 7.59 -12.99 -31.94
C MET A 255 7.13 -12.27 -30.67
N ARG A 256 6.08 -12.77 -30.00
CA ARG A 256 5.53 -12.13 -28.80
C ARG A 256 6.53 -12.14 -27.66
N ILE A 257 7.07 -13.32 -27.33
CA ILE A 257 8.05 -13.45 -26.26
C ILE A 257 9.34 -12.67 -26.55
N ASN A 258 9.77 -12.61 -27.82
CA ASN A 258 10.96 -11.85 -28.22
C ASN A 258 10.79 -10.34 -28.06
N ASN A 259 9.56 -9.80 -28.19
CA ASN A 259 9.29 -8.39 -27.89
C ASN A 259 9.50 -8.09 -26.41
N VAL A 260 9.02 -8.99 -25.54
CA VAL A 260 9.24 -8.86 -24.09
C VAL A 260 10.74 -9.01 -23.74
N ILE A 261 11.42 -9.99 -24.32
CA ILE A 261 12.86 -10.20 -24.14
C ILE A 261 13.66 -8.96 -24.56
N ARG A 262 13.28 -8.31 -25.65
CA ARG A 262 13.92 -7.07 -26.13
C ARG A 262 13.71 -5.90 -25.18
N GLU A 263 12.50 -5.75 -24.63
CA GLU A 263 12.20 -4.73 -23.63
C GLU A 263 13.02 -4.92 -22.34
N LEU A 264 13.40 -6.15 -22.03
CA LEU A 264 14.19 -6.55 -20.86
C LEU A 264 15.69 -6.71 -21.16
N GLU A 265 16.19 -6.09 -22.24
CA GLU A 265 17.60 -6.11 -22.65
C GLU A 265 18.21 -7.54 -22.72
N GLY A 266 17.44 -8.47 -23.30
CA GLY A 266 17.90 -9.84 -23.54
C GLY A 266 17.81 -10.77 -22.33
N GLU A 267 17.03 -10.46 -21.32
CA GLU A 267 16.71 -11.36 -20.21
C GLU A 267 15.99 -12.61 -20.75
N LYS A 268 16.47 -13.80 -20.38
CA LYS A 268 15.87 -15.05 -20.85
C LYS A 268 14.55 -15.31 -20.14
N ILE A 269 13.50 -15.62 -20.91
CA ILE A 269 12.18 -15.93 -20.38
C ILE A 269 11.80 -17.34 -20.78
N ASP A 270 11.57 -18.20 -19.79
CA ASP A 270 11.06 -19.56 -19.97
C ASP A 270 9.56 -19.56 -19.63
N VAL A 271 8.72 -19.74 -20.61
CA VAL A 271 7.28 -19.93 -20.43
C VAL A 271 7.00 -21.43 -20.36
N LEU A 272 6.29 -21.86 -19.35
CA LEU A 272 5.98 -23.26 -19.11
C LEU A 272 4.54 -23.46 -18.66
N LYS A 273 3.98 -24.64 -18.95
CA LYS A 273 2.63 -25.00 -18.54
C LYS A 273 2.61 -25.33 -17.04
N TYR A 274 1.72 -24.68 -16.30
CA TYR A 274 1.36 -25.08 -14.95
C TYR A 274 0.59 -26.40 -15.00
N ASP A 275 0.76 -27.22 -14.00
CA ASP A 275 0.04 -28.47 -13.83
C ASP A 275 -0.26 -28.67 -12.34
N THR A 276 -1.42 -29.25 -12.03
CA THR A 276 -1.83 -29.56 -10.66
C THR A 276 -1.04 -30.72 -10.07
N ASP A 277 -0.52 -31.66 -10.91
CA ASP A 277 0.40 -32.70 -10.45
C ASP A 277 1.80 -32.09 -10.25
N PRO A 278 2.31 -32.02 -8.99
CA PRO A 278 3.63 -31.48 -8.72
C PRO A 278 4.76 -32.13 -9.52
N ARG A 279 4.63 -33.42 -9.84
CA ARG A 279 5.64 -34.15 -10.63
C ARG A 279 5.72 -33.59 -12.04
N VAL A 280 4.57 -33.35 -12.67
CA VAL A 280 4.48 -32.77 -14.00
C VAL A 280 4.94 -31.31 -13.97
N PHE A 281 4.49 -30.55 -12.98
CA PHE A 281 4.87 -29.15 -12.85
C PHE A 281 6.36 -28.95 -12.61
N ILE A 282 6.98 -29.76 -11.72
CA ILE A 282 8.45 -29.76 -11.51
C ILE A 282 9.21 -30.11 -12.78
N LYS A 283 8.72 -31.13 -13.52
CA LYS A 283 9.29 -31.51 -14.80
C LYS A 283 9.30 -30.35 -15.79
N ASN A 284 8.17 -29.63 -15.90
CA ASN A 284 8.03 -28.45 -16.76
C ASN A 284 8.92 -27.31 -16.27
N ALA A 285 9.00 -27.09 -14.94
CA ALA A 285 9.76 -26.01 -14.34
C ALA A 285 11.28 -26.13 -14.53
N LEU A 286 11.81 -27.33 -14.70
CA LEU A 286 13.23 -27.55 -14.98
C LEU A 286 13.60 -27.29 -16.45
N SER A 287 12.61 -27.03 -17.32
CA SER A 287 12.90 -26.62 -18.71
C SER A 287 14.00 -25.52 -18.74
N PRO A 288 14.91 -25.57 -19.74
CA PRO A 288 14.92 -26.41 -20.96
C PRO A 288 15.55 -27.77 -20.78
N ALA A 289 15.88 -28.23 -19.55
CA ALA A 289 16.41 -29.58 -19.36
C ALA A 289 15.29 -30.62 -19.48
N GLU A 290 15.60 -31.73 -20.11
CA GLU A 290 14.73 -32.89 -20.23
C GLU A 290 14.83 -33.76 -18.96
N VAL A 291 13.73 -33.83 -18.19
CA VAL A 291 13.64 -34.63 -16.98
C VAL A 291 13.06 -36.00 -17.33
N ILE A 292 13.75 -37.06 -16.96
CA ILE A 292 13.32 -38.45 -17.17
C ILE A 292 12.15 -38.74 -16.22
N LYS A 293 12.35 -38.53 -14.92
CA LYS A 293 11.37 -38.83 -13.87
C LYS A 293 11.48 -37.87 -12.71
N VAL A 294 10.36 -37.58 -12.07
CA VAL A 294 10.31 -36.85 -10.80
C VAL A 294 9.70 -37.78 -9.76
N LEU A 295 10.36 -37.89 -8.60
CA LEU A 295 9.92 -38.65 -7.44
C LEU A 295 9.67 -37.67 -6.31
N ILE A 296 8.53 -37.79 -5.66
CA ILE A 296 8.25 -37.03 -4.44
C ILE A 296 8.87 -37.81 -3.27
N THR A 297 9.78 -37.18 -2.56
CA THR A 297 10.48 -37.78 -1.41
C THR A 297 9.78 -37.49 -0.10
N ASP A 298 9.25 -36.28 0.07
CA ASP A 298 8.51 -35.88 1.26
C ASP A 298 7.44 -34.84 0.85
N VAL A 299 6.19 -35.15 1.14
CA VAL A 299 5.05 -34.28 0.81
C VAL A 299 4.94 -33.13 1.80
N GLU A 300 5.14 -33.38 3.10
CA GLU A 300 4.98 -32.39 4.16
C GLU A 300 6.06 -31.30 4.04
N LYS A 301 7.30 -31.72 3.76
CA LYS A 301 8.43 -30.80 3.56
C LYS A 301 8.51 -30.26 2.13
N LYS A 302 7.65 -30.76 1.22
CA LYS A 302 7.66 -30.45 -0.21
C LYS A 302 9.02 -30.72 -0.86
N GLU A 303 9.57 -31.92 -0.63
CA GLU A 303 10.83 -32.36 -1.22
C GLU A 303 10.60 -33.30 -2.40
N ALA A 304 11.34 -33.07 -3.46
CA ALA A 304 11.26 -33.86 -4.68
C ALA A 304 12.64 -34.15 -5.29
N LEU A 305 12.81 -35.33 -5.89
CA LEU A 305 13.99 -35.73 -6.61
C LEU A 305 13.69 -35.76 -8.11
N ALA A 306 14.38 -34.93 -8.89
CA ALA A 306 14.32 -34.94 -10.35
C ALA A 306 15.50 -35.70 -10.93
N ILE A 307 15.22 -36.73 -11.74
CA ILE A 307 16.20 -37.56 -12.39
C ILE A 307 16.34 -37.10 -13.84
N VAL A 308 17.56 -36.79 -14.22
CA VAL A 308 17.89 -36.31 -15.56
C VAL A 308 19.00 -37.19 -16.18
N ALA A 309 19.06 -37.25 -17.52
CA ALA A 309 20.19 -37.88 -18.22
C ALA A 309 21.49 -37.13 -17.87
N ASP A 310 22.61 -37.83 -17.85
CA ASP A 310 23.91 -37.24 -17.50
C ASP A 310 24.29 -36.06 -18.37
N SER A 311 23.91 -36.07 -19.66
CA SER A 311 24.09 -34.95 -20.59
C SER A 311 23.23 -33.71 -20.25
N GLN A 312 22.10 -33.90 -19.57
CA GLN A 312 21.14 -32.84 -19.20
C GLN A 312 21.38 -32.23 -17.82
N PHE A 313 22.22 -32.89 -17.00
CA PHE A 313 22.44 -32.49 -15.59
C PHE A 313 22.91 -31.05 -15.46
N SER A 314 23.94 -30.65 -16.23
CA SER A 314 24.44 -29.27 -16.19
C SER A 314 23.39 -28.24 -16.63
N LEU A 315 22.49 -28.60 -17.52
CA LEU A 315 21.41 -27.75 -17.99
C LEU A 315 20.29 -27.65 -16.94
N ALA A 316 19.97 -28.75 -16.26
CA ALA A 316 18.98 -28.80 -15.19
C ALA A 316 19.40 -27.95 -13.98
N ILE A 317 20.66 -28.05 -13.58
CA ILE A 317 21.22 -27.19 -12.52
C ILE A 317 21.28 -25.71 -12.99
N GLY A 318 21.79 -25.51 -14.22
CA GLY A 318 22.05 -24.20 -14.77
C GLY A 318 23.31 -23.54 -14.21
N LYS A 319 23.67 -22.36 -14.73
CA LYS A 319 24.85 -21.59 -14.27
C LYS A 319 24.66 -21.18 -12.80
N THR A 320 25.58 -21.57 -11.93
CA THR A 320 25.51 -21.29 -10.48
C THR A 320 24.20 -21.73 -9.79
N GLY A 321 23.58 -22.82 -10.28
CA GLY A 321 22.33 -23.33 -9.74
C GLY A 321 21.09 -22.49 -10.07
N GLN A 322 21.15 -21.59 -11.03
CA GLN A 322 20.07 -20.65 -11.36
C GLN A 322 18.79 -21.37 -11.80
N ASN A 323 18.90 -22.39 -12.65
CA ASN A 323 17.71 -23.04 -13.19
C ASN A 323 16.93 -23.79 -12.10
N VAL A 324 17.61 -24.60 -11.29
CA VAL A 324 16.97 -25.33 -10.18
C VAL A 324 16.45 -24.37 -9.10
N ARG A 325 17.19 -23.30 -8.77
CA ARG A 325 16.74 -22.29 -7.79
C ARG A 325 15.47 -21.57 -8.22
N LEU A 326 15.36 -21.21 -9.50
CA LEU A 326 14.14 -20.62 -10.04
C LEU A 326 12.99 -21.63 -10.08
N ALA A 327 13.27 -22.92 -10.42
CA ALA A 327 12.28 -23.98 -10.40
C ALA A 327 11.75 -24.21 -8.97
N ASN A 328 12.64 -24.27 -7.97
CA ASN A 328 12.24 -24.40 -6.55
C ASN A 328 11.27 -23.29 -6.12
N LYS A 329 11.61 -22.05 -6.42
CA LYS A 329 10.77 -20.89 -6.10
C LYS A 329 9.46 -20.86 -6.90
N LEU A 330 9.45 -21.40 -8.12
CA LEU A 330 8.26 -21.43 -8.97
C LEU A 330 7.24 -22.45 -8.48
N CYS A 331 7.72 -23.65 -8.16
CA CYS A 331 6.89 -24.77 -7.75
C CYS A 331 6.60 -24.79 -6.26
N ASP A 332 7.32 -24.00 -5.44
CA ASP A 332 7.32 -24.05 -3.97
C ASP A 332 7.70 -25.43 -3.42
N TRP A 333 8.64 -26.10 -4.12
CA TRP A 333 9.20 -27.39 -3.76
C TRP A 333 10.74 -27.29 -3.65
N MET A 334 11.32 -28.07 -2.75
CA MET A 334 12.77 -28.28 -2.70
C MET A 334 13.12 -29.42 -3.66
N ILE A 335 13.65 -29.06 -4.82
CA ILE A 335 13.96 -29.99 -5.90
C ILE A 335 15.45 -30.32 -5.84
N ASP A 336 15.78 -31.57 -5.56
CA ASP A 336 17.11 -32.11 -5.76
C ASP A 336 17.22 -32.70 -7.18
N VAL A 337 18.33 -32.50 -7.85
CA VAL A 337 18.55 -33.01 -9.23
C VAL A 337 19.69 -33.97 -9.20
N LYS A 338 19.45 -35.22 -9.68
CA LYS A 338 20.45 -36.28 -9.80
C LYS A 338 20.53 -36.84 -11.21
N ARG A 339 21.68 -37.37 -11.51
CA ARG A 339 21.93 -38.07 -12.79
C ARG A 339 21.32 -39.46 -12.74
N GLU A 340 20.93 -39.96 -13.91
CA GLU A 340 20.44 -41.32 -14.04
C GLU A 340 21.47 -42.35 -13.56
N SER A 341 22.77 -42.14 -13.87
CA SER A 341 23.86 -42.96 -13.37
C SER A 341 24.00 -43.01 -11.84
N GLU A 342 23.78 -41.89 -11.15
CA GLU A 342 23.86 -41.82 -9.70
C GLU A 342 22.69 -42.51 -9.01
N VAL A 343 21.52 -42.51 -9.62
CA VAL A 343 20.31 -43.11 -9.10
C VAL A 343 20.26 -44.62 -9.32
N ALA A 344 20.93 -45.12 -10.35
CA ALA A 344 21.03 -46.55 -10.61
C ALA A 344 21.68 -47.33 -9.45
N ASP A 345 22.57 -46.68 -8.70
CA ASP A 345 23.27 -47.24 -7.55
C ASP A 345 22.53 -46.98 -6.19
N MET A 346 21.41 -46.23 -6.21
CA MET A 346 20.63 -45.91 -5.02
C MET A 346 19.47 -46.90 -4.84
N ASP A 347 19.27 -47.32 -3.60
CA ASP A 347 18.11 -48.11 -3.22
C ASP A 347 16.86 -47.21 -3.15
N LEU A 348 16.08 -47.20 -4.22
CA LEU A 348 14.83 -46.40 -4.33
C LEU A 348 13.68 -46.98 -3.49
N SER A 349 13.90 -48.15 -2.83
CA SER A 349 12.85 -48.81 -2.03
C SER A 349 12.49 -48.00 -0.75
N GLU A 350 13.40 -47.14 -0.27
CA GLU A 350 13.15 -46.25 0.86
C GLU A 350 12.29 -45.03 0.48
N ILE A 351 12.20 -44.69 -0.81
CA ILE A 351 11.35 -43.61 -1.29
C ILE A 351 9.94 -44.17 -1.53
N ASP A 352 9.08 -44.09 -0.53
CA ASP A 352 7.69 -44.60 -0.59
C ASP A 352 6.82 -43.72 -1.49
N THR A 353 7.14 -43.79 -2.81
CA THR A 353 6.45 -43.01 -3.85
C THR A 353 4.96 -43.34 -3.92
N ARG A 354 4.51 -44.43 -3.35
CA ARG A 354 3.11 -44.85 -3.36
C ARG A 354 2.31 -44.16 -2.26
N LYS A 355 2.86 -44.03 -1.06
CA LYS A 355 2.24 -43.27 0.03
C LYS A 355 2.24 -41.77 -0.28
N ALA A 356 3.35 -41.24 -0.84
CA ALA A 356 3.41 -39.86 -1.29
C ALA A 356 2.39 -39.57 -2.43
N ALA A 357 2.19 -40.53 -3.36
CA ALA A 357 1.15 -40.36 -4.37
C ALA A 357 -0.27 -40.46 -3.81
N GLU A 358 -0.52 -41.38 -2.87
CA GLU A 358 -1.81 -41.51 -2.21
C GLU A 358 -2.17 -40.27 -1.38
N GLN A 359 -1.19 -39.61 -0.74
CA GLN A 359 -1.37 -38.34 -0.03
C GLN A 359 -1.58 -37.15 -0.98
N LEU A 360 -0.92 -37.11 -2.14
CA LEU A 360 -1.10 -36.06 -3.14
C LEU A 360 -2.44 -36.10 -3.87
N PHE A 361 -3.00 -37.33 -4.03
CA PHE A 361 -4.28 -37.54 -4.70
C PHE A 361 -5.39 -37.97 -3.76
N ALA A 362 -5.14 -38.00 -2.44
CA ALA A 362 -6.25 -37.99 -1.49
C ALA A 362 -7.14 -36.80 -1.91
N PRO A 363 -8.45 -37.01 -2.14
CA PRO A 363 -9.33 -35.88 -2.36
C PRO A 363 -9.06 -34.94 -1.22
N VAL A 364 -8.71 -33.70 -1.55
CA VAL A 364 -8.82 -32.60 -0.59
C VAL A 364 -10.24 -32.74 -0.11
N GLN A 365 -10.44 -33.24 1.10
CA GLN A 365 -11.69 -33.01 1.76
C GLN A 365 -11.75 -31.48 1.74
N GLU A 366 -12.60 -30.97 0.87
CA GLU A 366 -13.14 -29.64 1.10
C GLU A 366 -13.49 -29.70 2.58
N GLN A 367 -12.71 -29.04 3.40
CA GLN A 367 -13.16 -28.71 4.74
C GLN A 367 -14.41 -27.92 4.40
N GLU A 368 -15.58 -28.57 4.49
CA GLU A 368 -16.81 -27.86 4.65
C GLU A 368 -16.44 -26.80 5.69
N GLU A 369 -16.53 -25.53 5.33
CA GLU A 369 -16.45 -24.43 6.28
C GLU A 369 -17.55 -24.76 7.30
N VAL A 370 -17.15 -25.41 8.38
CA VAL A 370 -18.06 -25.72 9.49
C VAL A 370 -18.24 -24.39 10.17
N GLU A 371 -19.33 -23.69 9.86
CA GLU A 371 -19.76 -22.53 10.61
C GLU A 371 -20.02 -23.00 12.05
N TYR A 372 -19.17 -22.59 12.95
CA TYR A 372 -19.35 -22.80 14.38
C TYR A 372 -20.21 -21.66 14.92
N GLU A 373 -21.33 -21.97 15.54
CA GLU A 373 -22.23 -20.98 16.18
C GLU A 373 -21.86 -20.71 17.64
N PHE A 374 -21.14 -21.64 18.29
CA PHE A 374 -20.84 -21.59 19.72
C PHE A 374 -19.38 -21.93 20.01
N VAL A 375 -18.81 -21.29 21.04
CA VAL A 375 -17.46 -21.54 21.54
C VAL A 375 -17.24 -23.01 21.91
N SER A 376 -18.25 -23.65 22.47
CA SER A 376 -18.24 -25.09 22.84
C SER A 376 -18.10 -26.05 21.67
N GLN A 377 -18.31 -25.60 20.43
CA GLN A 377 -18.20 -26.42 19.21
C GLN A 377 -16.79 -26.35 18.60
N LEU A 378 -15.94 -25.42 19.04
CA LEU A 378 -14.61 -25.24 18.51
C LEU A 378 -13.70 -26.43 18.82
N PRO A 379 -12.89 -26.89 17.85
CA PRO A 379 -11.91 -27.93 18.07
C PRO A 379 -10.82 -27.43 19.03
N GLY A 380 -10.65 -28.13 20.14
CA GLY A 380 -9.66 -27.78 21.19
C GLY A 380 -10.29 -27.30 22.50
N VAL A 381 -11.59 -27.07 22.54
CA VAL A 381 -12.32 -26.73 23.78
C VAL A 381 -12.64 -28.01 24.56
N ASP A 382 -12.21 -28.09 25.82
CA ASP A 382 -12.49 -29.21 26.68
C ASP A 382 -13.99 -29.32 27.03
N ALA A 383 -14.53 -30.52 27.05
CA ALA A 383 -15.95 -30.76 27.33
C ALA A 383 -16.40 -30.20 28.69
N SER A 384 -15.50 -30.17 29.68
CA SER A 384 -15.77 -29.60 31.02
C SER A 384 -15.88 -28.07 30.95
N ASP A 385 -15.05 -27.41 30.15
CA ASP A 385 -15.05 -25.95 30.00
C ASP A 385 -16.24 -25.50 29.13
N ALA A 386 -16.60 -26.28 28.12
CA ALA A 386 -17.81 -26.10 27.32
C ALA A 386 -19.11 -26.15 28.17
N GLU A 387 -19.21 -27.08 29.12
CA GLU A 387 -20.38 -27.16 30.05
C GLU A 387 -20.44 -25.95 30.99
N ILE A 388 -19.27 -25.46 31.46
CA ILE A 388 -19.21 -24.28 32.32
C ILE A 388 -19.59 -23.00 31.55
N LEU A 389 -19.12 -22.82 30.31
CA LEU A 389 -19.49 -21.69 29.46
C LEU A 389 -21.00 -21.67 29.15
N LYS A 390 -21.58 -22.84 28.83
CA LYS A 390 -23.05 -23.00 28.64
C LYS A 390 -23.86 -22.65 29.89
N ALA A 391 -23.39 -23.13 31.06
CA ALA A 391 -24.06 -22.88 32.32
C ALA A 391 -23.98 -21.40 32.76
N ALA A 392 -22.88 -20.73 32.41
CA ALA A 392 -22.67 -19.33 32.69
C ALA A 392 -23.31 -18.37 31.65
N GLY A 393 -23.77 -18.91 30.50
CA GLY A 393 -24.39 -18.11 29.42
C GLY A 393 -23.40 -17.39 28.50
N TYR A 394 -22.14 -17.85 28.46
CA TYR A 394 -21.04 -17.28 27.66
C TYR A 394 -20.56 -18.23 26.55
N ASP A 395 -21.47 -19.06 26.00
CA ASP A 395 -21.11 -20.04 24.95
C ASP A 395 -21.17 -19.44 23.54
N ASP A 396 -21.87 -18.34 23.33
CA ASP A 396 -21.91 -17.60 22.08
C ASP A 396 -20.67 -16.67 21.95
N PHE A 397 -20.14 -16.51 20.73
CA PHE A 397 -18.90 -15.76 20.49
C PHE A 397 -18.94 -14.32 20.98
N ALA A 398 -20.06 -13.60 20.73
CA ALA A 398 -20.20 -12.21 21.14
C ALA A 398 -20.22 -12.09 22.68
N SER A 399 -21.04 -12.93 23.35
CA SER A 399 -21.10 -12.95 24.80
C SER A 399 -19.80 -13.37 25.47
N PHE A 400 -19.01 -14.24 24.81
CA PHE A 400 -17.71 -14.64 25.31
C PHE A 400 -16.69 -13.50 25.27
N VAL A 401 -16.63 -12.76 24.14
CA VAL A 401 -15.73 -11.62 23.96
C VAL A 401 -16.09 -10.48 24.92
N GLU A 402 -17.38 -10.10 25.01
CA GLU A 402 -17.83 -9.07 25.95
C GLU A 402 -17.51 -9.44 27.41
N ALA A 403 -17.71 -10.71 27.80
CA ALA A 403 -17.44 -11.18 29.16
C ALA A 403 -15.95 -11.31 29.48
N GLU A 404 -15.09 -11.43 28.48
CA GLU A 404 -13.63 -11.38 28.64
C GLU A 404 -13.20 -9.94 28.84
N ASP A 405 -13.68 -9.00 28.02
CA ASP A 405 -13.31 -7.58 28.07
C ASP A 405 -13.78 -6.91 29.37
N ASP A 406 -15.00 -7.21 29.86
CA ASP A 406 -15.53 -6.65 31.09
C ASP A 406 -15.05 -7.38 32.36
N GLY A 407 -14.28 -8.46 32.20
CA GLY A 407 -13.76 -9.28 33.27
C GLY A 407 -14.78 -10.15 33.99
N SER A 408 -15.97 -10.37 33.42
CA SER A 408 -17.03 -11.24 33.98
C SER A 408 -16.68 -12.69 33.89
N LEU A 409 -15.94 -13.12 32.86
CA LEU A 409 -15.44 -14.48 32.66
C LEU A 409 -14.54 -14.95 33.80
N TYR A 410 -13.75 -14.05 34.39
CA TYR A 410 -12.85 -14.33 35.49
C TYR A 410 -13.56 -14.59 36.85
N LYS A 411 -14.87 -14.34 36.90
CA LYS A 411 -15.70 -14.57 38.09
C LYS A 411 -16.49 -15.88 38.02
N VAL A 412 -16.38 -16.63 36.93
CA VAL A 412 -17.09 -17.90 36.73
C VAL A 412 -16.39 -19.01 37.50
N GLU A 413 -17.10 -19.67 38.40
CA GLU A 413 -16.57 -20.80 39.17
C GLU A 413 -16.18 -21.98 38.26
N GLY A 414 -14.92 -22.37 38.24
CA GLY A 414 -14.39 -23.49 37.44
C GLY A 414 -13.54 -23.07 36.25
N LEU A 415 -13.55 -21.79 35.83
CA LEU A 415 -12.62 -21.26 34.86
C LEU A 415 -11.44 -20.55 35.54
N THR A 416 -10.23 -21.05 35.30
CA THR A 416 -9.01 -20.39 35.76
C THR A 416 -8.51 -19.40 34.70
N GLU A 417 -7.72 -18.42 35.13
CA GLU A 417 -7.13 -17.40 34.24
C GLU A 417 -6.36 -18.04 33.06
N GLU A 418 -5.63 -19.12 33.30
CA GLU A 418 -4.91 -19.88 32.26
C GLU A 418 -5.86 -20.53 31.24
N LYS A 419 -7.04 -21.02 31.68
CA LYS A 419 -8.05 -21.60 30.80
C LYS A 419 -8.77 -20.55 29.95
N ILE A 420 -9.05 -19.39 30.52
CA ILE A 420 -9.66 -18.26 29.80
C ILE A 420 -8.73 -17.79 28.67
N HIS A 421 -7.45 -17.64 28.93
CA HIS A 421 -6.47 -17.28 27.89
C HIS A 421 -6.39 -18.37 26.80
N ALA A 422 -6.37 -19.64 27.16
CA ALA A 422 -6.35 -20.73 26.17
C ALA A 422 -7.62 -20.75 25.30
N LEU A 423 -8.79 -20.50 25.91
CA LEU A 423 -10.06 -20.39 25.18
C LEU A 423 -10.08 -19.18 24.25
N LYS A 424 -9.56 -18.03 24.70
CA LYS A 424 -9.40 -16.82 23.88
C LYS A 424 -8.52 -17.10 22.66
N ASP A 425 -7.37 -17.73 22.84
CA ASP A 425 -6.47 -18.09 21.75
C ASP A 425 -7.13 -19.02 20.72
N ILE A 426 -7.99 -19.92 21.18
CA ILE A 426 -8.80 -20.78 20.29
C ILE A 426 -9.84 -19.96 19.53
N VAL A 427 -10.61 -19.11 20.21
CA VAL A 427 -11.65 -18.27 19.59
C VAL A 427 -11.05 -17.35 18.51
N LEU A 428 -9.93 -16.70 18.80
CA LEU A 428 -9.23 -15.82 17.85
C LEU A 428 -8.70 -16.52 16.58
N GLN A 429 -8.59 -17.84 16.58
CA GLN A 429 -8.22 -18.61 15.38
C GLN A 429 -9.39 -18.81 14.41
N PHE A 430 -10.63 -18.70 14.88
CA PHE A 430 -11.84 -19.02 14.13
C PHE A 430 -12.78 -17.83 13.90
N VAL A 431 -12.55 -16.70 14.60
CA VAL A 431 -13.39 -15.49 14.48
C VAL A 431 -12.51 -14.33 14.04
N GLU A 432 -12.80 -13.78 12.85
CA GLU A 432 -12.26 -12.47 12.44
C GLU A 432 -13.07 -11.40 13.19
N ILE A 433 -12.45 -10.71 14.13
CA ILE A 433 -13.05 -9.55 14.80
C ILE A 433 -12.94 -8.38 13.82
N GLU A 434 -14.05 -7.97 13.22
CA GLU A 434 -14.11 -6.66 12.56
C GLU A 434 -14.09 -5.61 13.68
N ASP A 435 -12.99 -4.88 13.78
CA ASP A 435 -12.91 -3.71 14.63
C ASP A 435 -13.96 -2.70 14.16
N VAL A 436 -15.05 -2.61 14.88
CA VAL A 436 -16.01 -1.52 14.74
C VAL A 436 -15.32 -0.29 15.30
N ASP A 437 -14.93 0.63 14.42
CA ASP A 437 -14.45 1.97 14.79
C ASP A 437 -15.48 2.65 15.67
N GLU A 438 -15.38 2.48 16.98
CA GLU A 438 -15.96 3.42 17.94
C GLU A 438 -15.04 4.63 18.02
N THR A 439 -15.47 5.68 17.32
CA THR A 439 -14.97 7.03 17.57
C THR A 439 -15.38 7.43 18.99
N ASP A 440 -14.46 7.27 19.92
CA ASP A 440 -14.45 8.07 21.15
C ASP A 440 -13.01 8.39 21.56
N ASP A 441 -12.80 9.69 21.75
CA ASP A 441 -11.55 10.32 22.13
C ASP A 441 -10.93 9.69 23.40
N ALA A 442 -9.89 8.91 23.21
CA ALA A 442 -8.92 8.65 24.25
C ALA A 442 -7.53 8.90 23.66
N GLU A 443 -6.91 9.97 24.10
CA GLU A 443 -5.52 10.34 23.83
C GLU A 443 -4.62 9.13 24.09
N VAL A 444 -4.21 8.46 23.00
CA VAL A 444 -3.07 7.54 23.02
C VAL A 444 -1.84 8.43 22.99
N GLU A 445 -1.18 8.60 24.12
CA GLU A 445 0.18 9.13 24.18
C GLU A 445 1.06 8.26 23.27
N SER A 446 1.30 8.76 22.05
CA SER A 446 2.33 8.22 21.17
C SER A 446 3.67 8.49 21.85
N GLU A 447 4.39 7.46 22.26
CA GLU A 447 5.80 7.56 22.66
C GLU A 447 6.57 8.09 21.44
N GLU A 448 6.81 9.38 21.38
CA GLU A 448 7.65 9.99 20.36
C GLU A 448 9.10 9.51 20.59
N GLU A 449 9.64 8.78 19.61
CA GLU A 449 11.02 8.35 19.62
C GLU A 449 11.94 9.50 19.19
N TYR A 450 12.81 9.95 20.07
CA TYR A 450 13.77 11.04 19.81
C TYR A 450 15.13 10.46 19.40
N PHE A 451 15.76 11.11 18.41
CA PHE A 451 17.07 10.72 17.88
C PHE A 451 18.04 11.89 17.93
N CYS A 452 19.28 11.61 18.29
CA CYS A 452 20.35 12.61 18.30
C CYS A 452 20.56 13.21 16.90
N PRO A 453 20.49 14.53 16.74
CA PRO A 453 20.63 15.18 15.43
C PRO A 453 22.03 15.04 14.81
N GLU A 454 23.05 14.77 15.62
CA GLU A 454 24.44 14.65 15.15
C GLU A 454 24.80 13.22 14.70
N CYS A 455 24.31 12.17 15.38
CA CYS A 455 24.71 10.79 15.11
C CYS A 455 23.56 9.79 14.90
N GLY A 456 22.30 10.20 15.04
CA GLY A 456 21.11 9.34 14.85
C GLY A 456 20.90 8.26 15.94
N ALA A 457 21.60 8.32 17.06
CA ALA A 457 21.37 7.40 18.18
C ALA A 457 20.07 7.76 18.90
N LYS A 458 19.32 6.74 19.36
CA LYS A 458 18.09 6.94 20.11
C LYS A 458 18.41 7.60 21.47
N ILE A 459 17.65 8.65 21.81
CA ILE A 459 17.80 9.43 23.04
C ILE A 459 16.43 9.57 23.71
N THR A 460 16.41 9.87 25.00
CA THR A 460 15.20 10.13 25.79
C THR A 460 15.17 11.59 26.25
N LEU A 461 14.00 12.10 26.59
CA LEU A 461 13.80 13.49 27.00
C LEU A 461 14.58 13.90 28.26
N ASP A 462 14.99 12.94 29.06
CA ASP A 462 15.77 13.17 30.32
C ASP A 462 17.28 13.30 30.05
N MET A 463 17.75 13.09 28.81
CA MET A 463 19.17 13.14 28.47
C MET A 463 19.57 14.55 28.01
N THR A 464 20.57 15.12 28.67
CA THR A 464 21.20 16.39 28.29
C THR A 464 22.41 16.21 27.36
N LYS A 465 22.88 14.95 27.18
CA LYS A 465 24.03 14.59 26.33
C LYS A 465 23.78 13.26 25.65
N CYS A 466 24.12 13.18 24.36
CA CYS A 466 24.06 11.93 23.61
C CYS A 466 25.09 10.92 24.12
N PRO A 467 24.70 9.68 24.49
CA PRO A 467 25.62 8.67 24.98
C PRO A 467 26.58 8.14 23.90
N ASN A 468 26.27 8.35 22.63
CA ASN A 468 27.07 7.85 21.50
C ASN A 468 28.11 8.86 20.97
N CYS A 469 27.74 10.14 20.81
CA CYS A 469 28.64 11.15 20.25
C CYS A 469 29.00 12.28 21.22
N GLY A 470 28.36 12.38 22.39
CA GLY A 470 28.62 13.41 23.39
C GLY A 470 28.03 14.79 23.08
N ALA A 471 27.23 14.93 22.03
CA ALA A 471 26.54 16.17 21.70
C ALA A 471 25.59 16.57 22.84
N GLU A 472 25.63 17.85 23.23
CA GLU A 472 24.74 18.41 24.26
C GLU A 472 23.50 18.99 23.59
N PHE A 473 22.33 18.78 24.18
CA PHE A 473 21.05 19.33 23.74
C PHE A 473 20.13 19.63 24.91
N GLU A 474 19.27 20.61 24.71
CA GLU A 474 18.22 20.97 25.64
C GLU A 474 16.88 20.79 24.91
N PHE A 475 15.92 20.14 25.56
CA PHE A 475 14.56 20.05 25.06
C PHE A 475 13.78 21.25 25.60
N GLU A 476 13.21 22.07 24.71
CA GLU A 476 12.32 23.14 25.12
C GLU A 476 10.96 22.52 25.51
N GLU A 477 10.52 22.74 26.73
CA GLU A 477 9.14 22.43 27.17
C GLU A 477 8.17 23.35 26.43
N ASN A 478 7.27 22.77 25.60
CA ASN A 478 6.16 23.50 25.00
C ASN A 478 4.92 23.39 25.87
#